data_4b2ee6fbca5f09c25a95e0bd3e1726b8
#
_entry.id   4b2ee6fbca5f09c25a95e0bd3e1726b8
#
_cell.length_a   1.000
_cell.length_b   1.000
_cell.length_c   1.000
_cell.angle_alpha   90.00
_cell.angle_beta   90.00
_cell.angle_gamma   90.00
#
_symmetry.space_group_name_H-M   'P 1'
#
loop_
_entity.id
_entity.type
_entity.pdbx_description
1 polymer ?
#
loop_
_entity_poly.entity_id
_entity_poly.type
_entity_poly.pdbx_seq_one_letter_code
_entity_poly.pdbx_strand_id
1 'polypeptide(L)'
;GSGIHTRNGAIDHAVDSEDEAFEAARRFLSYLPSSVHELAERGAVTDDPDRRDDLLADIVPRDRRHVYKMRTIIESVVDQDSFFETGAAFGRSAITGLARLDGWPVAVLAGDPYHYGGGWTADASQKVTRFVDLAETFHLPVVHLVDNPGFVIGTEAERAATIRHGARALAAVYQSTVPWCSILVRKAFGVAGAAHSAAHRFQYRYAWPSGDWGSLPVEGGVEAAYRSDLEASDDPEALLAEITDRLNRVRSPFRTAEAFLVEEIIDPRDTRPL
;
A
#
# COMPACT_ATOMS: atom_id res chain seq x y z
N GLY A 1 26.84 -4.07 -11.34
CA GLY A 1 27.09 -3.77 -9.93
C GLY A 1 25.78 -3.58 -9.16
N SER A 2 25.87 -3.40 -7.85
CA SER A 2 24.71 -3.31 -6.92
C SER A 2 23.66 -2.29 -7.38
N GLY A 3 24.07 -1.11 -7.85
CA GLY A 3 23.15 -0.07 -8.31
C GLY A 3 22.29 -0.44 -9.52
N ILE A 4 22.66 -1.43 -10.33
CA ILE A 4 21.82 -1.97 -11.40
C ILE A 4 20.83 -2.98 -10.82
N HIS A 5 21.35 -3.91 -10.00
CA HIS A 5 20.56 -5.03 -9.50
C HIS A 5 19.52 -4.63 -8.46
N THR A 6 19.76 -3.57 -7.68
CA THR A 6 18.73 -3.00 -6.80
C THR A 6 17.59 -2.33 -7.57
N ARG A 7 17.90 -1.68 -8.70
CA ARG A 7 16.89 -0.97 -9.51
C ARG A 7 16.06 -1.89 -10.40
N ASN A 8 16.58 -3.04 -10.78
CA ASN A 8 15.84 -4.04 -11.56
C ASN A 8 15.18 -5.14 -10.72
N GLY A 9 15.28 -5.05 -9.39
CA GLY A 9 14.65 -5.98 -8.46
C GLY A 9 15.35 -7.32 -8.31
N ALA A 10 16.57 -7.49 -8.84
CA ALA A 10 17.33 -8.71 -8.67
C ALA A 10 17.86 -8.89 -7.23
N ILE A 11 18.15 -7.78 -6.55
CA ILE A 11 18.51 -7.74 -5.13
C ILE A 11 17.70 -6.65 -4.41
N ASP A 12 17.31 -6.94 -3.19
CA ASP A 12 16.46 -6.05 -2.38
C ASP A 12 17.25 -5.02 -1.60
N HIS A 13 18.46 -5.41 -1.14
CA HIS A 13 19.28 -4.60 -0.24
C HIS A 13 20.73 -4.61 -0.70
N ALA A 14 21.35 -3.45 -0.80
CA ALA A 14 22.78 -3.30 -1.05
C ALA A 14 23.44 -2.70 0.18
N VAL A 15 24.59 -3.23 0.56
CA VAL A 15 25.38 -2.84 1.72
C VAL A 15 26.82 -2.60 1.29
N ASP A 16 27.60 -1.92 2.12
CA ASP A 16 28.98 -1.53 1.78
C ASP A 16 30.04 -2.49 2.33
N SER A 17 29.64 -3.44 3.22
CA SER A 17 30.56 -4.40 3.81
C SER A 17 29.92 -5.80 3.99
N GLU A 18 30.77 -6.81 4.20
CA GLU A 18 30.33 -8.18 4.52
C GLU A 18 29.62 -8.24 5.89
N ASP A 19 30.12 -7.50 6.86
CA ASP A 19 29.51 -7.46 8.19
C ASP A 19 28.07 -6.91 8.14
N GLU A 20 27.85 -5.85 7.38
CA GLU A 20 26.51 -5.33 7.13
C GLU A 20 25.62 -6.33 6.38
N ALA A 21 26.19 -7.10 5.43
CA ALA A 21 25.44 -8.14 4.73
C ALA A 21 24.98 -9.24 5.69
N PHE A 22 25.87 -9.69 6.59
CA PHE A 22 25.52 -10.67 7.61
C PHE A 22 24.47 -10.13 8.60
N GLU A 23 24.59 -8.87 8.99
CA GLU A 23 23.61 -8.24 9.87
C GLU A 23 22.24 -8.12 9.19
N ALA A 24 22.18 -7.64 7.94
CA ALA A 24 20.96 -7.60 7.15
C ALA A 24 20.33 -8.99 6.99
N ALA A 25 21.13 -10.02 6.72
CA ALA A 25 20.65 -11.38 6.61
C ALA A 25 20.08 -11.90 7.94
N ARG A 26 20.77 -11.68 9.07
CA ARG A 26 20.27 -12.07 10.40
C ARG A 26 18.98 -11.32 10.73
N ARG A 27 18.91 -10.01 10.43
CA ARG A 27 17.73 -9.20 10.65
C ARG A 27 16.55 -9.73 9.83
N PHE A 28 16.75 -9.99 8.53
CA PHE A 28 15.73 -10.58 7.67
C PHE A 28 15.21 -11.91 8.21
N LEU A 29 16.13 -12.82 8.54
CA LEU A 29 15.79 -14.15 9.08
C LEU A 29 15.10 -14.08 10.44
N SER A 30 15.32 -13.04 11.23
CA SER A 30 14.68 -12.88 12.54
C SER A 30 13.16 -12.68 12.48
N TYR A 31 12.60 -12.30 11.32
CA TYR A 31 11.16 -12.18 11.12
C TYR A 31 10.49 -13.48 10.70
N LEU A 32 11.28 -14.47 10.29
CA LEU A 32 10.78 -15.69 9.68
C LEU A 32 10.84 -16.86 10.68
N PRO A 33 9.96 -17.86 10.56
CA PRO A 33 10.09 -19.10 11.30
C PRO A 33 11.28 -19.92 10.79
N SER A 34 11.69 -20.92 11.55
CA SER A 34 12.78 -21.82 11.15
C SER A 34 12.43 -22.70 9.95
N SER A 35 11.15 -22.86 9.68
CA SER A 35 10.63 -23.70 8.61
C SER A 35 9.27 -23.17 8.13
N VAL A 36 8.92 -23.41 6.86
CA VAL A 36 7.60 -23.07 6.29
C VAL A 36 6.43 -23.87 6.93
N HIS A 37 6.72 -24.80 7.81
CA HIS A 37 5.71 -25.58 8.55
C HIS A 37 5.45 -25.04 9.96
N GLU A 38 6.09 -23.94 10.32
CA GLU A 38 6.02 -23.30 11.62
C GLU A 38 5.53 -21.84 11.48
N LEU A 39 4.97 -21.31 12.54
CA LEU A 39 4.66 -19.88 12.62
C LEU A 39 5.85 -19.13 13.20
N ALA A 40 6.06 -17.90 12.76
CA ALA A 40 7.09 -17.05 13.30
C ALA A 40 6.83 -16.74 14.79
N GLU A 41 7.86 -16.79 15.60
CA GLU A 41 7.76 -16.54 17.04
C GLU A 41 7.63 -15.06 17.35
N ARG A 42 6.87 -14.76 18.41
CA ARG A 42 6.82 -13.42 19.00
C ARG A 42 8.19 -13.07 19.59
N GLY A 43 8.79 -11.99 19.13
CA GLY A 43 10.02 -11.46 19.68
C GLY A 43 9.81 -10.71 20.99
N ALA A 44 10.89 -10.12 21.51
CA ALA A 44 10.81 -9.25 22.67
C ALA A 44 9.90 -8.05 22.36
N VAL A 45 9.00 -7.74 23.29
CA VAL A 45 8.18 -6.53 23.24
C VAL A 45 9.03 -5.37 23.74
N THR A 46 9.41 -4.48 22.84
CA THR A 46 10.29 -3.33 23.13
C THR A 46 9.58 -1.99 23.04
N ASP A 47 8.32 -2.01 22.62
CA ASP A 47 7.52 -0.80 22.39
C ASP A 47 6.10 -0.99 22.97
N ASP A 48 5.49 0.08 23.45
CA ASP A 48 4.14 0.06 23.98
C ASP A 48 3.14 -0.27 22.84
N PRO A 49 2.37 -1.37 22.95
CA PRO A 49 1.37 -1.72 21.96
C PRO A 49 0.26 -0.67 21.82
N ASP A 50 -0.03 0.07 22.88
CA ASP A 50 -1.05 1.13 22.91
C ASP A 50 -0.49 2.52 22.55
N ARG A 51 0.75 2.60 22.10
CA ARG A 51 1.37 3.87 21.71
C ARG A 51 0.56 4.56 20.61
N ARG A 52 0.23 5.82 20.85
CA ARG A 52 -0.43 6.72 19.90
C ARG A 52 0.53 7.83 19.52
N ASP A 53 0.65 8.07 18.23
CA ASP A 53 1.51 9.12 17.69
C ASP A 53 0.65 10.27 17.17
N ASP A 54 0.71 11.42 17.84
CA ASP A 54 -0.06 12.61 17.48
C ASP A 54 0.27 13.14 16.08
N LEU A 55 1.47 12.82 15.55
CA LEU A 55 1.85 13.16 14.18
C LEU A 55 0.88 12.60 13.14
N LEU A 56 0.28 11.44 13.41
CA LEU A 56 -0.64 10.78 12.46
C LEU A 56 -1.92 11.59 12.22
N ALA A 57 -2.34 12.43 13.17
CA ALA A 57 -3.57 13.23 13.03
C ALA A 57 -3.53 14.20 11.85
N ASP A 58 -2.34 14.74 11.52
CA ASP A 58 -2.18 15.78 10.50
C ASP A 58 -1.19 15.42 9.39
N ILE A 59 -0.65 14.18 9.38
CA ILE A 59 0.37 13.77 8.41
C ILE A 59 -0.13 13.73 6.97
N VAL A 60 -1.42 13.43 6.75
CA VAL A 60 -2.03 13.41 5.43
C VAL A 60 -2.59 14.80 5.09
N PRO A 61 -2.02 15.49 4.08
CA PRO A 61 -2.47 16.83 3.71
C PRO A 61 -3.94 16.84 3.24
N ARG A 62 -4.68 17.88 3.63
CA ARG A 62 -6.05 18.11 3.14
C ARG A 62 -6.09 18.37 1.63
N ASP A 63 -5.10 19.07 1.09
CA ASP A 63 -4.94 19.20 -0.36
C ASP A 63 -4.41 17.87 -0.93
N ARG A 64 -5.25 17.20 -1.69
CA ARG A 64 -5.01 15.87 -2.26
C ARG A 64 -3.86 15.81 -3.27
N ARG A 65 -3.41 16.96 -3.77
CA ARG A 65 -2.25 17.06 -4.68
C ARG A 65 -0.92 17.02 -3.93
N HIS A 66 -0.92 17.32 -2.65
CA HIS A 66 0.28 17.23 -1.83
C HIS A 66 0.57 15.80 -1.42
N VAL A 67 1.86 15.47 -1.43
CA VAL A 67 2.38 14.16 -1.01
C VAL A 67 2.79 14.21 0.47
N TYR A 68 2.93 13.05 1.09
CA TYR A 68 3.40 12.89 2.46
C TYR A 68 4.28 11.64 2.56
N LYS A 69 5.06 11.53 3.64
CA LYS A 69 6.00 10.43 3.85
C LYS A 69 5.28 9.20 4.42
N MET A 70 4.94 8.24 3.58
CA MET A 70 4.32 6.99 4.03
C MET A 70 5.23 6.20 4.99
N ARG A 71 6.56 6.26 4.82
CA ARG A 71 7.50 5.60 5.74
C ARG A 71 7.38 6.12 7.18
N THR A 72 7.10 7.40 7.36
CA THR A 72 6.83 7.96 8.70
C THR A 72 5.56 7.35 9.31
N ILE A 73 4.51 7.11 8.51
CA ILE A 73 3.30 6.41 8.98
C ILE A 73 3.65 4.96 9.37
N ILE A 74 4.42 4.26 8.54
CA ILE A 74 4.86 2.89 8.86
C ILE A 74 5.61 2.86 10.20
N GLU A 75 6.59 3.74 10.38
CA GLU A 75 7.41 3.84 11.61
C GLU A 75 6.58 4.19 12.86
N SER A 76 5.52 5.01 12.69
CA SER A 76 4.59 5.33 13.78
C SER A 76 3.67 4.17 14.16
N VAL A 77 3.40 3.25 13.24
CA VAL A 77 2.47 2.11 13.45
C VAL A 77 3.20 0.90 13.99
N VAL A 78 4.35 0.52 13.42
CA VAL A 78 5.10 -0.68 13.83
C VAL A 78 5.93 -0.44 15.09
N ASP A 79 6.48 -1.50 15.67
CA ASP A 79 7.42 -1.39 16.78
C ASP A 79 8.64 -0.58 16.36
N GLN A 80 9.13 0.27 17.27
CA GLN A 80 10.27 1.15 17.01
C GLN A 80 11.45 0.36 16.46
N ASP A 81 12.11 0.91 15.43
CA ASP A 81 13.27 0.35 14.74
C ASP A 81 13.06 -1.05 14.12
N SER A 82 11.82 -1.55 14.11
CA SER A 82 11.54 -2.88 13.58
C SER A 82 11.35 -2.92 12.07
N PHE A 83 11.10 -1.80 11.38
CA PHE A 83 10.83 -1.83 9.93
C PHE A 83 12.10 -2.14 9.12
N PHE A 84 12.06 -3.24 8.38
CA PHE A 84 13.08 -3.68 7.44
C PHE A 84 12.52 -3.61 6.02
N GLU A 85 12.76 -2.51 5.31
CA GLU A 85 12.26 -2.29 3.95
C GLU A 85 12.98 -3.20 2.95
N THR A 86 12.24 -3.87 2.07
CA THR A 86 12.75 -4.70 0.99
C THR A 86 12.51 -4.05 -0.37
N GLY A 87 13.48 -4.14 -1.28
CA GLY A 87 13.34 -3.63 -2.64
C GLY A 87 13.10 -2.12 -2.74
N ALA A 88 13.68 -1.31 -1.85
CA ALA A 88 13.46 0.14 -1.79
C ALA A 88 13.76 0.88 -3.11
N ALA A 89 14.67 0.36 -3.94
CA ALA A 89 15.06 0.96 -5.21
C ALA A 89 14.25 0.43 -6.42
N PHE A 90 13.47 -0.65 -6.27
CA PHE A 90 12.66 -1.28 -7.32
C PHE A 90 11.18 -1.09 -7.06
N GLY A 91 10.39 -0.82 -8.09
CA GLY A 91 8.94 -0.65 -7.96
C GLY A 91 8.55 0.37 -6.88
N ARG A 92 9.18 1.53 -6.88
CA ARG A 92 9.20 2.51 -5.78
C ARG A 92 7.84 3.05 -5.36
N SER A 93 6.81 2.92 -6.19
CA SER A 93 5.45 3.32 -5.84
C SER A 93 4.76 2.38 -4.84
N ALA A 94 5.32 1.19 -4.62
CA ALA A 94 4.95 0.30 -3.53
C ALA A 94 6.11 0.17 -2.54
N ILE A 95 5.82 0.28 -1.26
CA ILE A 95 6.73 0.01 -0.15
C ILE A 95 6.41 -1.38 0.36
N THR A 96 7.42 -2.22 0.49
CA THR A 96 7.32 -3.55 1.07
C THR A 96 8.40 -3.75 2.11
N GLY A 97 8.10 -4.43 3.20
CA GLY A 97 9.07 -4.69 4.24
C GLY A 97 8.52 -5.58 5.34
N LEU A 98 9.40 -6.07 6.19
CA LEU A 98 9.06 -6.82 7.38
C LEU A 98 9.15 -5.91 8.60
N ALA A 99 8.28 -6.12 9.58
CA ALA A 99 8.28 -5.34 10.80
C ALA A 99 7.78 -6.19 11.97
N ARG A 100 7.63 -5.58 13.13
CA ARG A 100 6.98 -6.18 14.29
C ARG A 100 5.84 -5.29 14.79
N LEU A 101 4.80 -5.93 15.29
CA LEU A 101 3.72 -5.30 16.05
C LEU A 101 3.56 -6.07 17.36
N ASP A 102 3.77 -5.40 18.47
CA ASP A 102 3.78 -6.03 19.79
C ASP A 102 4.68 -7.30 19.82
N GLY A 103 5.85 -7.19 19.16
CA GLY A 103 6.81 -8.26 18.99
C GLY A 103 6.47 -9.31 17.90
N TRP A 104 5.24 -9.36 17.39
CA TRP A 104 4.84 -10.30 16.34
C TRP A 104 5.37 -9.88 14.98
N PRO A 105 6.04 -10.76 14.22
CA PRO A 105 6.45 -10.45 12.85
C PRO A 105 5.26 -10.27 11.93
N VAL A 106 5.31 -9.20 11.13
CA VAL A 106 4.29 -8.86 10.14
C VAL A 106 4.94 -8.44 8.82
N ALA A 107 4.24 -8.67 7.73
CA ALA A 107 4.59 -8.16 6.41
C ALA A 107 3.85 -6.81 6.20
N VAL A 108 4.59 -5.76 5.83
CA VAL A 108 4.05 -4.42 5.61
C VAL A 108 4.03 -4.12 4.12
N LEU A 109 2.84 -3.77 3.60
CA LEU A 109 2.62 -3.28 2.25
C LEU A 109 2.04 -1.87 2.31
N ALA A 110 2.59 -0.93 1.56
CA ALA A 110 2.08 0.44 1.52
C ALA A 110 2.25 1.10 0.15
N GLY A 111 1.45 2.12 -0.15
CA GLY A 111 1.65 2.99 -1.31
C GLY A 111 2.61 4.13 -1.01
N ASP A 112 3.54 4.45 -1.93
CA ASP A 112 4.42 5.62 -1.79
C ASP A 112 3.91 6.77 -2.68
N PRO A 113 3.28 7.80 -2.13
CA PRO A 113 2.74 8.89 -2.94
C PRO A 113 3.79 9.73 -3.66
N TYR A 114 5.07 9.64 -3.29
CA TYR A 114 6.16 10.33 -4.01
C TYR A 114 6.45 9.72 -5.39
N HIS A 115 5.98 8.48 -5.64
CA HIS A 115 6.20 7.79 -6.89
C HIS A 115 4.86 7.43 -7.52
N TYR A 116 4.54 8.06 -8.65
CA TYR A 116 3.26 7.86 -9.37
C TYR A 116 2.01 8.02 -8.48
N GLY A 117 2.13 8.82 -7.41
CA GLY A 117 1.06 8.99 -6.43
C GLY A 117 0.67 7.73 -5.66
N GLY A 118 1.51 6.69 -5.64
CA GLY A 118 1.22 5.36 -5.11
C GLY A 118 0.69 4.37 -6.16
N GLY A 119 0.55 4.78 -7.43
CA GLY A 119 0.04 3.94 -8.52
C GLY A 119 0.96 2.76 -8.84
N TRP A 120 0.39 1.60 -9.09
CA TRP A 120 1.18 0.42 -9.40
C TRP A 120 1.66 0.42 -10.85
N THR A 121 2.98 0.47 -11.02
CA THR A 121 3.70 0.19 -12.26
C THR A 121 3.85 -1.32 -12.47
N ALA A 122 4.38 -1.74 -13.62
CA ALA A 122 4.78 -3.13 -13.85
C ALA A 122 5.77 -3.62 -12.79
N ASP A 123 6.77 -2.80 -12.45
CA ASP A 123 7.78 -3.12 -11.44
C ASP A 123 7.18 -3.20 -10.03
N ALA A 124 6.31 -2.24 -9.66
CA ALA A 124 5.60 -2.30 -8.38
C ALA A 124 4.73 -3.55 -8.28
N SER A 125 4.04 -3.92 -9.35
CA SER A 125 3.21 -5.13 -9.38
C SER A 125 4.04 -6.41 -9.22
N GLN A 126 5.22 -6.48 -9.85
CA GLN A 126 6.15 -7.61 -9.68
C GLN A 126 6.68 -7.67 -8.23
N LYS A 127 7.03 -6.51 -7.66
CA LYS A 127 7.47 -6.41 -6.27
C LYS A 127 6.39 -6.88 -5.30
N VAL A 128 5.15 -6.39 -5.46
CA VAL A 128 4.01 -6.78 -4.63
C VAL A 128 3.73 -8.28 -4.75
N THR A 129 3.76 -8.84 -5.97
CA THR A 129 3.58 -10.29 -6.18
C THR A 129 4.57 -11.08 -5.35
N ARG A 130 5.87 -10.80 -5.50
CA ARG A 130 6.94 -11.52 -4.79
C ARG A 130 6.81 -11.34 -3.27
N PHE A 131 6.44 -10.17 -2.82
CA PHE A 131 6.28 -9.88 -1.39
C PHE A 131 5.09 -10.62 -0.76
N VAL A 132 3.96 -10.67 -1.45
CA VAL A 132 2.79 -11.44 -0.99
C VAL A 132 3.10 -12.94 -0.99
N ASP A 133 3.79 -13.45 -2.01
CA ASP A 133 4.25 -14.84 -2.06
C ASP A 133 5.20 -15.17 -0.88
N LEU A 134 6.07 -14.23 -0.46
CA LEU A 134 6.90 -14.37 0.74
C LEU A 134 6.05 -14.44 2.01
N ALA A 135 5.11 -13.50 2.18
CA ALA A 135 4.23 -13.47 3.35
C ALA A 135 3.41 -14.75 3.47
N GLU A 136 2.85 -15.23 2.35
CA GLU A 136 2.11 -16.50 2.29
C GLU A 136 2.99 -17.70 2.65
N THR A 137 4.20 -17.77 2.08
CA THR A 137 5.14 -18.88 2.33
C THR A 137 5.52 -19.02 3.80
N PHE A 138 5.69 -17.92 4.51
CA PHE A 138 6.12 -17.89 5.91
C PHE A 138 4.99 -17.55 6.89
N HIS A 139 3.74 -17.55 6.42
CA HIS A 139 2.54 -17.31 7.24
C HIS A 139 2.55 -15.98 8.00
N LEU A 140 3.13 -14.94 7.40
CA LEU A 140 3.20 -13.62 8.02
C LEU A 140 1.90 -12.84 7.78
N PRO A 141 1.21 -12.37 8.84
CA PRO A 141 0.09 -11.45 8.67
C PRO A 141 0.50 -10.18 7.92
N VAL A 142 -0.38 -9.66 7.07
CA VAL A 142 -0.10 -8.46 6.29
C VAL A 142 -0.79 -7.24 6.89
N VAL A 143 -0.02 -6.19 7.09
CA VAL A 143 -0.50 -4.83 7.36
C VAL A 143 -0.38 -4.02 6.08
N HIS A 144 -1.52 -3.58 5.54
CA HIS A 144 -1.59 -2.87 4.27
C HIS A 144 -2.04 -1.42 4.48
N LEU A 145 -1.12 -0.48 4.39
CA LEU A 145 -1.41 0.95 4.44
C LEU A 145 -1.73 1.46 3.02
N VAL A 146 -3.02 1.59 2.73
CA VAL A 146 -3.51 1.81 1.37
C VAL A 146 -3.46 3.30 1.00
N ASP A 147 -2.67 3.65 0.00
CA ASP A 147 -2.74 4.90 -0.78
C ASP A 147 -2.40 4.57 -2.24
N ASN A 148 -3.41 4.13 -3.01
CA ASN A 148 -3.21 3.64 -4.37
C ASN A 148 -4.27 4.21 -5.33
N PRO A 149 -3.87 5.07 -6.28
CA PRO A 149 -4.77 5.66 -7.28
C PRO A 149 -5.12 4.72 -8.45
N GLY A 150 -4.69 3.47 -8.42
CA GLY A 150 -4.88 2.51 -9.50
C GLY A 150 -3.56 2.11 -10.19
N PHE A 151 -3.67 1.37 -11.29
CA PHE A 151 -2.52 1.09 -12.14
C PHE A 151 -2.08 2.33 -12.90
N VAL A 152 -0.77 2.49 -13.09
CA VAL A 152 -0.22 3.52 -13.97
C VAL A 152 -0.61 3.21 -15.41
N ILE A 153 -1.09 4.24 -16.11
CA ILE A 153 -1.57 4.16 -17.50
C ILE A 153 -0.65 4.96 -18.43
N GLY A 154 -0.83 4.77 -19.72
CA GLY A 154 -0.08 5.47 -20.78
C GLY A 154 0.82 4.54 -21.57
N THR A 155 1.35 5.02 -22.69
CA THR A 155 2.09 4.22 -23.67
C THR A 155 3.26 3.42 -23.06
N GLU A 156 4.00 4.02 -22.14
CA GLU A 156 5.13 3.35 -21.50
C GLU A 156 4.65 2.26 -20.53
N ALA A 157 3.55 2.49 -19.82
CA ALA A 157 2.93 1.48 -18.97
C ALA A 157 2.41 0.29 -19.79
N GLU A 158 1.80 0.55 -20.95
CA GLU A 158 1.36 -0.50 -21.88
C GLU A 158 2.54 -1.32 -22.41
N ARG A 159 3.63 -0.65 -22.82
CA ARG A 159 4.87 -1.32 -23.27
C ARG A 159 5.50 -2.17 -22.16
N ALA A 160 5.44 -1.72 -20.92
CA ALA A 160 5.91 -2.45 -19.75
C ALA A 160 4.97 -3.59 -19.32
N ALA A 161 3.85 -3.79 -20.02
CA ALA A 161 2.82 -4.78 -19.69
C ALA A 161 2.26 -4.64 -18.26
N THR A 162 2.00 -3.40 -17.83
CA THR A 162 1.51 -3.10 -16.47
C THR A 162 0.25 -3.89 -16.11
N ILE A 163 -0.71 -4.02 -17.03
CA ILE A 163 -1.93 -4.80 -16.80
C ILE A 163 -1.63 -6.28 -16.54
N ARG A 164 -0.71 -6.88 -17.29
CA ARG A 164 -0.32 -8.29 -17.12
C ARG A 164 0.33 -8.53 -15.76
N HIS A 165 1.28 -7.68 -15.37
CA HIS A 165 1.94 -7.77 -14.08
C HIS A 165 0.97 -7.42 -12.94
N GLY A 166 0.10 -6.44 -13.16
CA GLY A 166 -0.97 -6.07 -12.24
C GLY A 166 -1.96 -7.20 -11.97
N ALA A 167 -2.41 -7.90 -13.02
CA ALA A 167 -3.28 -9.07 -12.87
C ALA A 167 -2.61 -10.18 -12.04
N ARG A 168 -1.29 -10.39 -12.19
CA ARG A 168 -0.53 -11.33 -11.38
C ARG A 168 -0.45 -10.89 -9.91
N ALA A 169 -0.23 -9.59 -9.64
CA ALA A 169 -0.22 -9.06 -8.29
C ALA A 169 -1.58 -9.22 -7.61
N LEU A 170 -2.67 -8.91 -8.32
CA LEU A 170 -4.02 -9.14 -7.82
C LEU A 170 -4.28 -10.62 -7.52
N ALA A 171 -3.85 -11.53 -8.42
CA ALA A 171 -3.98 -12.96 -8.18
C ALA A 171 -3.25 -13.39 -6.90
N ALA A 172 -2.03 -12.92 -6.67
CA ALA A 172 -1.30 -13.20 -5.43
C ALA A 172 -2.05 -12.67 -4.20
N VAL A 173 -2.53 -11.43 -4.24
CA VAL A 173 -3.30 -10.83 -3.13
C VAL A 173 -4.59 -11.61 -2.85
N TYR A 174 -5.37 -11.96 -3.88
CA TYR A 174 -6.64 -12.65 -3.69
C TYR A 174 -6.50 -14.14 -3.33
N GLN A 175 -5.40 -14.77 -3.70
CA GLN A 175 -5.10 -16.16 -3.34
C GLN A 175 -4.45 -16.29 -1.97
N SER A 176 -3.92 -15.21 -1.40
CA SER A 176 -3.29 -15.21 -0.09
C SER A 176 -4.28 -15.59 1.01
N THR A 177 -3.85 -16.48 1.91
CA THR A 177 -4.64 -17.01 3.02
C THR A 177 -4.23 -16.43 4.38
N VAL A 178 -3.09 -15.70 4.45
CA VAL A 178 -2.64 -15.10 5.70
C VAL A 178 -3.60 -14.00 6.16
N PRO A 179 -3.72 -13.74 7.48
CA PRO A 179 -4.49 -12.63 8.01
C PRO A 179 -4.06 -11.30 7.39
N TRP A 180 -5.03 -10.42 7.14
CA TRP A 180 -4.77 -9.15 6.45
C TRP A 180 -5.51 -8.01 7.11
N CYS A 181 -4.77 -7.01 7.56
CA CYS A 181 -5.33 -5.76 8.05
C CYS A 181 -5.04 -4.64 7.05
N SER A 182 -6.08 -4.04 6.48
CA SER A 182 -5.96 -2.91 5.57
C SER A 182 -6.39 -1.63 6.23
N ILE A 183 -5.56 -0.61 6.16
CA ILE A 183 -5.85 0.73 6.64
C ILE A 183 -5.83 1.67 5.43
N LEU A 184 -7.01 2.20 5.08
CA LEU A 184 -7.14 3.09 3.95
C LEU A 184 -6.75 4.50 4.38
N VAL A 185 -5.47 4.79 4.17
CA VAL A 185 -4.86 6.06 4.58
C VAL A 185 -5.35 7.20 3.71
N ARG A 186 -5.40 7.01 2.38
CA ARG A 186 -5.91 8.01 1.45
C ARG A 186 -6.59 7.38 0.24
N LYS A 187 -5.93 7.21 -0.89
CA LYS A 187 -6.53 6.79 -2.16
C LYS A 187 -6.75 5.28 -2.23
N ALA A 188 -7.93 4.89 -2.67
CA ALA A 188 -8.28 3.51 -3.03
C ALA A 188 -9.09 3.54 -4.34
N PHE A 189 -8.40 3.73 -5.48
CA PHE A 189 -9.03 3.90 -6.78
C PHE A 189 -8.74 2.74 -7.73
N GLY A 190 -9.71 2.46 -8.58
CA GLY A 190 -9.60 1.47 -9.63
C GLY A 190 -9.30 0.07 -9.10
N VAL A 191 -8.83 -0.79 -10.00
CA VAL A 191 -8.62 -2.22 -9.69
C VAL A 191 -7.45 -2.43 -8.72
N ALA A 192 -6.34 -1.71 -8.90
CA ALA A 192 -5.20 -1.83 -7.98
C ALA A 192 -5.51 -1.24 -6.60
N GLY A 193 -6.27 -0.13 -6.53
CA GLY A 193 -6.76 0.41 -5.27
C GLY A 193 -7.68 -0.54 -4.51
N ALA A 194 -8.47 -1.36 -5.22
CA ALA A 194 -9.34 -2.36 -4.63
C ALA A 194 -8.60 -3.64 -4.14
N ALA A 195 -7.31 -3.77 -4.37
CA ALA A 195 -6.52 -4.94 -3.96
C ALA A 195 -6.46 -5.16 -2.45
N HIS A 196 -6.84 -4.18 -1.63
CA HIS A 196 -6.96 -4.33 -0.18
C HIS A 196 -8.12 -5.24 0.24
N SER A 197 -9.07 -5.50 -0.67
CA SER A 197 -10.28 -6.27 -0.39
C SER A 197 -10.11 -7.69 -0.94
N ALA A 198 -10.17 -8.71 -0.09
CA ALA A 198 -10.15 -10.10 -0.51
C ALA A 198 -11.23 -10.89 0.22
N ALA A 199 -11.91 -11.79 -0.52
CA ALA A 199 -13.16 -12.38 -0.07
C ALA A 199 -13.01 -13.63 0.84
N HIS A 200 -11.84 -14.26 0.94
CA HIS A 200 -11.73 -15.62 1.47
C HIS A 200 -10.75 -15.80 2.63
N ARG A 201 -10.27 -14.72 3.23
CA ARG A 201 -9.34 -14.78 4.36
C ARG A 201 -9.85 -13.99 5.54
N PHE A 202 -9.27 -14.24 6.72
CA PHE A 202 -9.47 -13.40 7.88
C PHE A 202 -8.89 -12.00 7.60
N GLN A 203 -9.73 -10.99 7.67
CA GLN A 203 -9.34 -9.62 7.34
C GLN A 203 -10.09 -8.59 8.16
N TYR A 204 -9.40 -7.46 8.43
CA TYR A 204 -9.99 -6.22 8.89
C TYR A 204 -9.67 -5.08 7.92
N ARG A 205 -10.60 -4.14 7.76
CA ARG A 205 -10.45 -2.97 6.92
C ARG A 205 -10.90 -1.75 7.68
N TYR A 206 -9.96 -0.92 7.99
CA TYR A 206 -10.21 0.36 8.63
C TYR A 206 -9.94 1.49 7.66
N ALA A 207 -10.55 2.65 7.89
CA ALA A 207 -10.30 3.83 7.10
C ALA A 207 -9.97 5.02 7.98
N TRP A 208 -9.04 5.83 7.53
CA TRP A 208 -8.87 7.16 8.08
C TRP A 208 -9.91 8.11 7.49
N PRO A 209 -10.24 9.25 8.16
CA PRO A 209 -11.11 10.29 7.60
C PRO A 209 -10.61 10.89 6.28
N SER A 210 -9.29 10.76 6.01
CA SER A 210 -8.64 11.14 4.75
C SER A 210 -8.85 10.14 3.61
N GLY A 211 -9.49 9.00 3.88
CA GLY A 211 -9.79 7.96 2.89
C GLY A 211 -10.61 8.49 1.72
N ASP A 212 -10.32 7.98 0.53
CA ASP A 212 -10.85 8.49 -0.72
C ASP A 212 -11.01 7.36 -1.74
N TRP A 213 -12.25 7.08 -2.15
CA TRP A 213 -12.61 5.93 -2.98
C TRP A 213 -13.16 6.33 -4.34
N GLY A 214 -13.01 5.46 -5.30
CA GLY A 214 -13.67 5.61 -6.59
C GLY A 214 -13.15 4.69 -7.67
N SER A 215 -13.79 4.74 -8.83
CA SER A 215 -13.32 4.02 -10.01
C SER A 215 -12.08 4.68 -10.65
N LEU A 216 -11.94 5.99 -10.48
CA LEU A 216 -10.79 6.77 -10.95
C LEU A 216 -10.57 8.00 -10.06
N PRO A 217 -9.33 8.49 -9.94
CA PRO A 217 -9.06 9.75 -9.25
C PRO A 217 -9.77 10.91 -9.94
N VAL A 218 -10.38 11.81 -9.18
CA VAL A 218 -11.06 12.99 -9.75
C VAL A 218 -10.04 13.95 -10.34
N GLU A 219 -8.96 14.21 -9.59
CA GLU A 219 -7.88 15.11 -10.00
C GLU A 219 -7.08 14.53 -11.18
N GLY A 220 -7.29 15.05 -12.37
CA GLY A 220 -6.62 14.64 -13.62
C GLY A 220 -7.14 13.34 -14.26
N GLY A 221 -7.96 12.57 -13.57
CA GLY A 221 -8.55 11.33 -14.10
C GLY A 221 -9.85 11.57 -14.89
N VAL A 222 -10.67 12.52 -14.44
CA VAL A 222 -11.96 12.82 -15.08
C VAL A 222 -11.78 13.35 -16.49
N GLU A 223 -10.88 14.32 -16.69
CA GLU A 223 -10.59 14.91 -18.00
C GLU A 223 -10.08 13.86 -18.99
N ALA A 224 -9.26 12.91 -18.52
CA ALA A 224 -8.76 11.84 -19.36
C ALA A 224 -9.85 10.81 -19.72
N ALA A 225 -10.67 10.41 -18.75
CA ALA A 225 -11.69 9.38 -18.92
C ALA A 225 -12.91 9.86 -19.73
N TYR A 226 -13.26 11.15 -19.62
CA TYR A 226 -14.41 11.73 -20.28
C TYR A 226 -14.02 12.67 -21.45
N ARG A 227 -12.82 12.53 -21.99
CA ARG A 227 -12.31 13.40 -23.05
C ARG A 227 -13.26 13.51 -24.24
N SER A 228 -13.77 12.40 -24.75
CA SER A 228 -14.67 12.40 -25.91
C SER A 228 -16.00 13.07 -25.61
N ASP A 229 -16.51 12.92 -24.39
CA ASP A 229 -17.77 13.55 -23.96
C ASP A 229 -17.59 15.04 -23.78
N LEU A 230 -16.45 15.46 -23.23
CA LEU A 230 -16.09 16.89 -23.08
C LEU A 230 -15.88 17.56 -24.43
N GLU A 231 -15.18 16.90 -25.37
CA GLU A 231 -14.98 17.41 -26.74
C GLU A 231 -16.28 17.49 -27.55
N ALA A 232 -17.29 16.69 -27.24
CA ALA A 232 -18.60 16.69 -27.89
C ALA A 232 -19.62 17.62 -27.23
N SER A 233 -19.30 18.19 -26.07
CA SER A 233 -20.21 19.04 -25.29
C SER A 233 -20.19 20.47 -25.80
N ASP A 234 -21.39 21.12 -25.79
CA ASP A 234 -21.53 22.57 -26.05
C ASP A 234 -20.94 23.42 -24.91
N ASP A 235 -20.83 22.85 -23.68
CA ASP A 235 -20.21 23.49 -22.51
C ASP A 235 -19.36 22.45 -21.73
N PRO A 236 -18.09 22.26 -22.16
CA PRO A 236 -17.19 21.30 -21.51
C PRO A 236 -16.89 21.61 -20.04
N GLU A 237 -16.87 22.90 -19.66
CA GLU A 237 -16.57 23.29 -18.27
C GLU A 237 -17.73 22.92 -17.33
N ALA A 238 -18.95 23.19 -17.72
CA ALA A 238 -20.16 22.82 -16.97
C ALA A 238 -20.27 21.29 -16.84
N LEU A 239 -20.04 20.56 -17.94
CA LEU A 239 -20.07 19.09 -17.93
C LEU A 239 -18.97 18.51 -17.01
N LEU A 240 -17.75 19.05 -17.07
CA LEU A 240 -16.66 18.64 -16.18
C LEU A 240 -17.00 18.88 -14.70
N ALA A 241 -17.60 20.05 -14.40
CA ALA A 241 -18.03 20.37 -13.05
C ALA A 241 -19.13 19.41 -12.54
N GLU A 242 -20.12 19.08 -13.38
CA GLU A 242 -21.18 18.13 -13.05
C GLU A 242 -20.62 16.72 -12.76
N ILE A 243 -19.75 16.22 -13.64
CA ILE A 243 -19.09 14.90 -13.46
C ILE A 243 -18.27 14.89 -12.18
N THR A 244 -17.49 15.95 -11.96
CA THR A 244 -16.66 16.10 -10.75
C THR A 244 -17.49 16.10 -9.48
N ASP A 245 -18.60 16.85 -9.44
CA ASP A 245 -19.50 16.89 -8.30
C ASP A 245 -20.16 15.54 -8.04
N ARG A 246 -20.62 14.87 -9.09
CA ARG A 246 -21.17 13.50 -8.99
C ARG A 246 -20.19 12.52 -8.40
N LEU A 247 -18.94 12.54 -8.85
CA LEU A 247 -17.88 11.65 -8.32
C LEU A 247 -17.52 12.01 -6.88
N ASN A 248 -17.44 13.29 -6.54
CA ASN A 248 -17.15 13.73 -5.18
C ASN A 248 -18.21 13.27 -4.16
N ARG A 249 -19.47 13.13 -4.57
CA ARG A 249 -20.54 12.63 -3.68
C ARG A 249 -20.36 11.19 -3.26
N VAL A 250 -19.65 10.36 -4.04
CA VAL A 250 -19.52 8.91 -3.79
C VAL A 250 -18.16 8.50 -3.21
N ARG A 251 -17.20 9.42 -3.12
CA ARG A 251 -15.81 9.11 -2.73
C ARG A 251 -15.55 9.16 -1.21
N SER A 252 -16.52 9.61 -0.42
CA SER A 252 -16.35 9.76 1.03
C SER A 252 -16.15 8.44 1.77
N PRO A 253 -15.20 8.33 2.72
CA PRO A 253 -15.02 7.16 3.56
C PRO A 253 -16.28 6.85 4.39
N PHE A 254 -17.02 7.87 4.82
CA PHE A 254 -18.26 7.69 5.59
C PHE A 254 -19.32 6.93 4.78
N ARG A 255 -19.46 7.23 3.51
CA ARG A 255 -20.35 6.50 2.62
C ARG A 255 -19.93 5.05 2.40
N THR A 256 -18.63 4.79 2.36
CA THR A 256 -18.09 3.44 2.27
C THR A 256 -18.37 2.65 3.54
N ALA A 257 -18.26 3.29 4.70
CA ALA A 257 -18.59 2.68 5.99
C ALA A 257 -20.10 2.43 6.14
N GLU A 258 -20.97 3.34 5.70
CA GLU A 258 -22.43 3.13 5.65
C GLU A 258 -22.83 1.92 4.81
N ALA A 259 -22.04 1.58 3.78
CA ALA A 259 -22.23 0.40 2.94
C ALA A 259 -21.55 -0.87 3.49
N PHE A 260 -20.99 -0.82 4.69
CA PHE A 260 -20.24 -1.93 5.33
C PHE A 260 -19.06 -2.45 4.49
N LEU A 261 -18.42 -1.58 3.72
CA LEU A 261 -17.24 -1.93 2.92
C LEU A 261 -15.92 -1.73 3.68
N VAL A 262 -15.98 -1.11 4.85
CA VAL A 262 -14.93 -1.09 5.88
C VAL A 262 -15.59 -1.31 7.23
N GLU A 263 -14.86 -1.87 8.17
CA GLU A 263 -15.34 -2.20 9.52
C GLU A 263 -15.55 -0.93 10.35
N GLU A 264 -14.63 0.05 10.23
CA GLU A 264 -14.74 1.31 10.97
C GLU A 264 -13.90 2.43 10.33
N ILE A 265 -14.30 3.69 10.61
CA ILE A 265 -13.47 4.87 10.38
C ILE A 265 -12.81 5.21 11.70
N ILE A 266 -11.49 5.16 11.73
CA ILE A 266 -10.70 5.30 12.95
C ILE A 266 -9.97 6.65 13.01
N ASP A 267 -9.68 7.12 14.21
CA ASP A 267 -8.66 8.15 14.39
C ASP A 267 -7.31 7.60 13.91
N PRO A 268 -6.55 8.35 13.07
CA PRO A 268 -5.24 7.89 12.61
C PRO A 268 -4.30 7.44 13.72
N ARG A 269 -4.41 8.05 14.91
CA ARG A 269 -3.60 7.73 16.09
C ARG A 269 -3.93 6.38 16.70
N ASP A 270 -5.13 5.84 16.43
CA ASP A 270 -5.56 4.52 16.91
C ASP A 270 -5.08 3.37 16.00
N THR A 271 -4.36 3.68 14.92
CA THR A 271 -3.90 2.67 13.94
C THR A 271 -3.02 1.59 14.54
N ARG A 272 -2.10 1.95 15.46
CA ARG A 272 -1.23 0.97 16.12
C ARG A 272 -1.97 0.14 17.18
N PRO A 273 -2.78 0.70 18.10
CA PRO A 273 -3.51 -0.06 19.12
C PRO A 273 -4.50 -1.09 18.56
N LEU A 274 -5.01 -0.87 17.33
CA LEU A 274 -5.95 -1.76 16.64
C LEU A 274 -5.26 -2.94 15.97
#